data_5840df4e4fc1cb71ef11f81ab145d4b9
#
_entry.id   5840df4e4fc1cb71ef11f81ab145d4b9
#
_cell.length_a   1.000
_cell.length_b   1.000
_cell.length_c   1.000
_cell.angle_alpha   90.00
_cell.angle_beta   90.00
_cell.angle_gamma   90.00
#
_symmetry.space_group_name_H-M   'P 1'
#
loop_
_entity.id
_entity.type
_entity.pdbx_description
1 polymer ?
#
loop_
_entity_poly.entity_id
_entity_poly.type
_entity_poly.pdbx_seq_one_letter_code
_entity_poly.pdbx_strand_id
1 'polypeptide(L)'
;ITVIWLLLGAVLGYLFLVIAFCLPTNRMRSHLESTPDVFYNGSVALVKDDLATHLDYLTEATILSEAIYDGNESPFVKAAAIYSVLPPEGDENWSYRKLISSLSATNESAHGPYDRYWQGQLAILRPLLLLLDYKDILRLNTLVQLFLMLWIAHLLSCHSLTHLLFPLALMFCSLTPIATGICLQYTPCFLIMAIGCVCLLYTSPSPRDA
;
A
#
# COMPACT_ATOMS: atom_id res chain seq x y z
N ILE A 1 -27.52 -11.71 2.80
CA ILE A 1 -26.93 -10.70 3.70
C ILE A 1 -25.47 -10.46 3.32
N THR A 2 -24.61 -11.49 3.22
CA THR A 2 -23.18 -11.37 2.90
C THR A 2 -22.91 -10.66 1.58
N VAL A 3 -23.67 -11.00 0.52
CA VAL A 3 -23.51 -10.36 -0.81
C VAL A 3 -23.82 -8.86 -0.75
N ILE A 4 -24.82 -8.45 0.01
CA ILE A 4 -25.18 -7.05 0.18
C ILE A 4 -24.02 -6.27 0.85
N TRP A 5 -23.41 -6.83 1.89
CA TRP A 5 -22.26 -6.21 2.54
C TRP A 5 -21.03 -6.12 1.63
N LEU A 6 -20.78 -7.12 0.80
CA LEU A 6 -19.70 -7.10 -0.19
C LEU A 6 -19.95 -6.00 -1.25
N LEU A 7 -21.17 -5.91 -1.78
CA LEU A 7 -21.52 -4.86 -2.74
C LEU A 7 -21.42 -3.47 -2.12
N LEU A 8 -21.93 -3.31 -0.90
CA LEU A 8 -21.81 -2.04 -0.17
C LEU A 8 -20.35 -1.66 0.05
N GLY A 9 -19.51 -2.61 0.47
CA GLY A 9 -18.07 -2.40 0.64
C GLY A 9 -17.38 -1.98 -0.66
N ALA A 10 -17.71 -2.62 -1.79
CA ALA A 10 -17.18 -2.28 -3.09
C ALA A 10 -17.58 -0.85 -3.52
N VAL A 11 -18.85 -0.49 -3.34
CA VAL A 11 -19.35 0.87 -3.65
C VAL A 11 -18.66 1.91 -2.77
N LEU A 12 -18.56 1.67 -1.46
CA LEU A 12 -17.88 2.59 -0.55
C LEU A 12 -16.39 2.74 -0.90
N GLY A 13 -15.70 1.63 -1.17
CA GLY A 13 -14.29 1.67 -1.60
C GLY A 13 -14.09 2.46 -2.88
N TYR A 14 -14.97 2.28 -3.87
CA TYR A 14 -14.93 3.08 -5.09
C TYR A 14 -15.18 4.57 -4.83
N LEU A 15 -16.14 4.93 -3.98
CA LEU A 15 -16.41 6.33 -3.63
C LEU A 15 -15.23 6.98 -2.90
N PHE A 16 -14.57 6.27 -1.97
CA PHE A 16 -13.35 6.76 -1.34
C PHE A 16 -12.24 7.01 -2.36
N LEU A 17 -12.11 6.13 -3.35
CA LEU A 17 -11.13 6.30 -4.42
C LEU A 17 -11.47 7.51 -5.30
N VAL A 18 -12.74 7.74 -5.65
CA VAL A 18 -13.20 8.94 -6.37
C VAL A 18 -12.84 10.20 -5.59
N ILE A 19 -13.11 10.24 -4.28
CA ILE A 19 -12.75 11.38 -3.42
C ILE A 19 -11.23 11.60 -3.43
N ALA A 20 -10.45 10.53 -3.33
CA ALA A 20 -9.01 10.62 -3.39
C ALA A 20 -8.52 11.20 -4.74
N PHE A 21 -9.15 10.86 -5.86
CA PHE A 21 -8.82 11.43 -7.18
C PHE A 21 -9.30 12.87 -7.38
N CYS A 22 -10.12 13.42 -6.49
CA CYS A 22 -10.43 14.85 -6.46
C CYS A 22 -9.30 15.70 -5.80
N LEU A 23 -8.34 15.06 -5.12
CA LEU A 23 -7.27 15.78 -4.43
C LEU A 23 -6.22 16.30 -5.41
N PRO A 24 -5.64 17.49 -5.15
CA PRO A 24 -4.64 18.11 -6.02
C PRO A 24 -3.32 17.31 -6.01
N THR A 25 -2.72 17.11 -7.18
CA THR A 25 -1.52 16.29 -7.36
C THR A 25 -0.21 17.06 -7.18
N ASN A 26 -0.21 18.39 -7.33
CA ASN A 26 1.01 19.20 -7.30
C ASN A 26 1.85 18.98 -6.04
N ARG A 27 1.20 18.97 -4.86
CA ARG A 27 1.88 18.74 -3.59
C ARG A 27 2.34 17.28 -3.43
N MET A 28 1.57 16.33 -3.92
CA MET A 28 1.97 14.92 -3.95
C MET A 28 3.23 14.71 -4.80
N ARG A 29 3.32 15.40 -5.95
CA ARG A 29 4.51 15.36 -6.82
C ARG A 29 5.73 15.89 -6.09
N SER A 30 5.64 17.05 -5.41
CA SER A 30 6.79 17.61 -4.68
C SER A 30 7.28 16.69 -3.56
N HIS A 31 6.39 15.96 -2.88
CA HIS A 31 6.76 14.97 -1.86
C HIS A 31 7.38 13.68 -2.44
N LEU A 32 7.29 13.49 -3.76
CA LEU A 32 7.92 12.36 -4.46
C LEU A 32 9.20 12.74 -5.21
N GLU A 33 9.56 14.02 -5.33
CA GLU A 33 10.73 14.46 -6.11
C GLU A 33 12.05 13.82 -5.67
N SER A 34 12.22 13.54 -4.38
CA SER A 34 13.41 12.86 -3.84
C SER A 34 13.34 11.33 -3.86
N THR A 35 12.21 10.78 -4.32
CA THR A 35 11.94 9.34 -4.25
C THR A 35 12.59 8.52 -5.36
N PRO A 36 12.75 9.02 -6.62
CA PRO A 36 13.33 8.23 -7.70
C PRO A 36 14.67 7.59 -7.37
N ASP A 37 15.51 8.26 -6.58
CA ASP A 37 16.83 7.74 -6.19
C ASP A 37 16.74 6.41 -5.42
N VAL A 38 15.62 6.17 -4.72
CA VAL A 38 15.36 4.91 -4.01
C VAL A 38 15.23 3.75 -5.00
N PHE A 39 14.74 4.02 -6.21
CA PHE A 39 14.49 3.02 -7.25
C PHE A 39 15.63 2.89 -8.26
N TYR A 40 16.63 3.76 -8.19
CA TYR A 40 17.72 3.81 -9.17
C TYR A 40 18.50 2.49 -9.27
N ASN A 41 18.71 1.81 -8.15
CA ASN A 41 19.47 0.56 -8.09
C ASN A 41 18.62 -0.70 -8.37
N GLY A 42 17.38 -0.53 -8.78
CA GLY A 42 16.48 -1.65 -9.07
C GLY A 42 15.95 -2.38 -7.83
N SER A 43 15.37 -3.54 -8.05
CA SER A 43 14.89 -4.41 -6.98
C SER A 43 16.07 -4.95 -6.16
N VAL A 44 16.14 -4.56 -4.90
CA VAL A 44 17.19 -5.00 -4.00
C VAL A 44 16.61 -6.01 -3.02
N ALA A 45 17.19 -7.20 -2.94
CA ALA A 45 16.93 -8.12 -1.84
C ALA A 45 17.57 -7.56 -0.57
N LEU A 46 16.84 -7.51 0.54
CA LEU A 46 17.37 -7.10 1.84
C LEU A 46 18.44 -8.09 2.33
N VAL A 47 18.27 -9.35 1.97
CA VAL A 47 19.26 -10.41 2.17
C VAL A 47 19.67 -10.93 0.80
N LYS A 48 20.96 -10.96 0.52
CA LYS A 48 21.48 -11.42 -0.77
C LYS A 48 20.97 -12.84 -1.07
N ASP A 49 20.49 -13.04 -2.28
CA ASP A 49 19.99 -14.31 -2.80
C ASP A 49 18.74 -14.88 -2.10
N ASP A 50 18.08 -14.10 -1.23
CA ASP A 50 16.82 -14.49 -0.58
C ASP A 50 15.62 -13.83 -1.27
N LEU A 51 14.87 -14.62 -2.03
CA LEU A 51 13.66 -14.16 -2.75
C LEU A 51 12.57 -13.62 -1.84
N ALA A 52 12.48 -14.10 -0.59
CA ALA A 52 11.48 -13.64 0.38
C ALA A 52 11.73 -12.19 0.85
N THR A 53 12.94 -11.68 0.65
CA THR A 53 13.32 -10.31 1.01
C THR A 53 13.39 -9.36 -0.20
N HIS A 54 12.96 -9.81 -1.38
CA HIS A 54 12.92 -8.95 -2.56
C HIS A 54 11.88 -7.85 -2.41
N LEU A 55 12.31 -6.61 -2.65
CA LEU A 55 11.44 -5.45 -2.74
C LEU A 55 10.98 -5.32 -4.19
N ASP A 56 9.68 -5.37 -4.42
CA ASP A 56 9.13 -5.16 -5.75
C ASP A 56 8.99 -3.68 -6.08
N TYR A 57 10.10 -3.06 -6.43
CA TYR A 57 10.16 -1.66 -6.82
C TYR A 57 9.37 -1.36 -8.11
N LEU A 58 9.13 -2.38 -8.96
CA LEU A 58 8.33 -2.22 -10.16
C LEU A 58 6.88 -1.86 -9.82
N THR A 59 6.26 -2.66 -8.95
CA THR A 59 4.89 -2.43 -8.48
C THR A 59 4.80 -1.17 -7.63
N GLU A 60 5.80 -0.92 -6.78
CA GLU A 60 5.87 0.27 -5.94
C GLU A 60 5.92 1.56 -6.78
N ALA A 61 6.81 1.62 -7.79
CA ALA A 61 6.88 2.75 -8.71
C ALA A 61 5.59 2.93 -9.52
N THR A 62 4.91 1.83 -9.85
CA THR A 62 3.61 1.88 -10.52
C THR A 62 2.55 2.51 -9.62
N ILE A 63 2.43 2.07 -8.37
CA ILE A 63 1.49 2.62 -7.38
C ILE A 63 1.73 4.13 -7.17
N LEU A 64 2.99 4.55 -7.04
CA LEU A 64 3.33 5.97 -6.88
C LEU A 64 3.02 6.78 -8.14
N SER A 65 3.28 6.22 -9.32
CA SER A 65 2.94 6.83 -10.61
C SER A 65 1.43 7.05 -10.76
N GLU A 66 0.63 6.07 -10.38
CA GLU A 66 -0.83 6.14 -10.36
C GLU A 66 -1.34 7.15 -9.33
N ALA A 67 -0.67 7.23 -8.18
CA ALA A 67 -1.03 8.19 -7.14
C ALA A 67 -0.90 9.65 -7.58
N ILE A 68 0.04 9.97 -8.44
CA ILE A 68 0.28 11.35 -8.94
C ILE A 68 -0.27 11.59 -10.35
N TYR A 69 -1.01 10.62 -10.92
CA TYR A 69 -1.61 10.80 -12.23
C TYR A 69 -2.61 11.97 -12.25
N ASP A 70 -2.43 12.86 -13.23
CA ASP A 70 -3.19 14.12 -13.37
C ASP A 70 -3.68 14.35 -14.81
N GLY A 71 -4.24 13.32 -15.43
CA GLY A 71 -4.87 13.43 -16.75
C GLY A 71 -6.20 14.16 -16.70
N ASN A 72 -6.79 14.39 -17.88
CA ASN A 72 -8.01 15.16 -18.04
C ASN A 72 -9.30 14.37 -17.75
N GLU A 73 -9.19 13.06 -17.46
CA GLU A 73 -10.34 12.22 -17.17
C GLU A 73 -11.02 12.66 -15.87
N SER A 74 -12.35 12.43 -15.80
CA SER A 74 -13.08 12.71 -14.56
C SER A 74 -12.60 11.83 -13.41
N PRO A 75 -12.70 12.27 -12.13
CA PRO A 75 -12.33 11.45 -10.97
C PRO A 75 -13.01 10.08 -10.94
N PHE A 76 -14.24 9.97 -11.47
CA PHE A 76 -14.95 8.70 -11.59
C PHE A 76 -14.25 7.74 -12.55
N VAL A 77 -13.81 8.22 -13.70
CA VAL A 77 -13.08 7.42 -14.69
C VAL A 77 -11.71 7.03 -14.15
N LYS A 78 -10.98 7.98 -13.53
CA LYS A 78 -9.68 7.70 -12.89
C LYS A 78 -9.80 6.63 -11.81
N ALA A 79 -10.85 6.67 -10.98
CA ALA A 79 -11.08 5.68 -9.94
C ALA A 79 -11.47 4.29 -10.49
N ALA A 80 -12.12 4.23 -11.65
CA ALA A 80 -12.52 2.97 -12.27
C ALA A 80 -11.39 2.28 -13.05
N ALA A 81 -10.59 3.04 -13.80
CA ALA A 81 -9.60 2.52 -14.72
C ALA A 81 -8.16 2.61 -14.21
N ILE A 82 -7.89 3.45 -13.19
CA ILE A 82 -6.56 3.70 -12.64
C ILE A 82 -5.51 3.91 -13.74
N TYR A 83 -5.25 5.14 -14.08
CA TYR A 83 -4.30 5.49 -15.13
C TYR A 83 -2.89 5.71 -14.58
N SER A 84 -1.90 5.42 -15.41
CA SER A 84 -0.51 5.78 -15.16
C SER A 84 0.19 6.21 -16.44
N VAL A 85 1.25 7.00 -16.30
CA VAL A 85 2.13 7.35 -17.42
C VAL A 85 2.87 6.10 -17.88
N LEU A 86 2.97 5.91 -19.20
CA LEU A 86 3.73 4.82 -19.80
C LEU A 86 5.19 5.27 -19.95
N PRO A 87 6.16 4.54 -19.40
CA PRO A 87 7.56 4.84 -19.62
C PRO A 87 7.97 4.55 -21.05
N PRO A 88 9.03 5.17 -21.59
CA PRO A 88 9.59 4.84 -22.87
C PRO A 88 10.01 3.36 -22.93
N GLU A 89 9.85 2.73 -24.10
CA GLU A 89 10.27 1.33 -24.31
C GLU A 89 11.80 1.16 -24.21
N GLY A 90 12.23 -0.01 -23.78
CA GLY A 90 13.62 -0.47 -23.91
C GLY A 90 14.55 -0.19 -22.74
N ASP A 91 14.15 -0.44 -21.49
CA ASP A 91 14.91 0.04 -20.35
C ASP A 91 15.28 -0.94 -19.25
N GLU A 92 16.56 -0.89 -18.83
CA GLU A 92 17.10 -1.68 -17.73
C GLU A 92 16.60 -1.20 -16.34
N ASN A 93 16.23 0.08 -16.20
CA ASN A 93 15.77 0.69 -14.93
C ASN A 93 14.31 1.16 -15.01
N TRP A 94 13.41 0.24 -15.34
CA TRP A 94 12.00 0.56 -15.61
C TRP A 94 11.30 1.27 -14.44
N SER A 95 11.50 0.84 -13.20
CA SER A 95 10.88 1.43 -12.00
C SER A 95 11.26 2.90 -11.80
N TYR A 96 12.56 3.19 -11.90
CA TYR A 96 13.08 4.55 -11.80
C TYR A 96 12.51 5.44 -12.90
N ARG A 97 12.55 4.99 -14.15
CA ARG A 97 12.07 5.78 -15.28
C ARG A 97 10.57 5.97 -15.27
N LYS A 98 9.80 4.98 -14.86
CA LYS A 98 8.36 5.11 -14.70
C LYS A 98 8.03 6.27 -13.74
N LEU A 99 8.69 6.33 -12.60
CA LEU A 99 8.45 7.39 -11.63
C LEU A 99 8.92 8.76 -12.13
N ILE A 100 10.13 8.85 -12.75
CA ILE A 100 10.63 10.08 -13.35
C ILE A 100 9.71 10.58 -14.46
N SER A 101 9.28 9.70 -15.38
CA SER A 101 8.33 10.07 -16.44
C SER A 101 7.01 10.58 -15.86
N SER A 102 6.55 10.00 -14.76
CA SER A 102 5.31 10.42 -14.11
C SER A 102 5.46 11.77 -13.39
N LEU A 103 6.62 12.04 -12.78
CA LEU A 103 6.93 13.33 -12.15
C LEU A 103 7.06 14.47 -13.17
N SER A 104 7.65 14.19 -14.32
CA SER A 104 7.82 15.14 -15.42
C SER A 104 6.68 15.13 -16.44
N ALA A 105 5.63 14.33 -16.20
CA ALA A 105 4.55 14.16 -17.15
C ALA A 105 3.77 15.46 -17.39
N THR A 106 3.52 15.71 -18.66
CA THR A 106 2.59 16.74 -19.15
C THR A 106 1.31 16.08 -19.63
N ASN A 107 0.29 16.86 -19.98
CA ASN A 107 -0.97 16.36 -20.54
C ASN A 107 -0.78 15.61 -21.88
N GLU A 108 0.36 15.78 -22.54
CA GLU A 108 0.71 15.13 -23.80
C GLU A 108 1.48 13.80 -23.61
N SER A 109 1.87 13.47 -22.36
CA SER A 109 2.59 12.24 -22.07
C SER A 109 1.72 11.02 -22.35
N ALA A 110 2.29 9.99 -22.97
CA ALA A 110 1.58 8.73 -23.17
C ALA A 110 1.15 8.11 -21.84
N HIS A 111 -0.12 7.77 -21.74
CA HIS A 111 -0.71 7.17 -20.53
C HIS A 111 -1.67 6.05 -20.93
N GLY A 112 -1.95 5.17 -19.99
CA GLY A 112 -2.87 4.06 -20.21
C GLY A 112 -3.49 3.57 -18.89
N PRO A 113 -4.64 2.88 -18.97
CA PRO A 113 -5.26 2.26 -17.82
C PRO A 113 -4.40 1.11 -17.32
N TYR A 114 -4.46 0.87 -16.01
CA TYR A 114 -3.82 -0.26 -15.37
C TYR A 114 -4.88 -1.32 -15.02
N ASP A 115 -5.05 -2.29 -15.91
CA ASP A 115 -6.15 -3.25 -15.84
C ASP A 115 -5.84 -4.49 -15.00
N ARG A 116 -4.63 -4.59 -14.43
CA ARG A 116 -4.18 -5.82 -13.77
C ARG A 116 -4.73 -6.00 -12.36
N TYR A 117 -4.77 -4.91 -11.57
CA TYR A 117 -5.24 -4.93 -10.18
C TYR A 117 -6.04 -3.67 -9.86
N TRP A 118 -7.05 -3.80 -9.00
CA TRP A 118 -7.71 -2.64 -8.45
C TRP A 118 -6.88 -2.04 -7.30
N GLN A 119 -6.38 -0.84 -7.50
CA GLN A 119 -5.46 -0.16 -6.59
C GLN A 119 -6.21 0.63 -5.51
N GLY A 120 -7.08 -0.04 -4.74
CA GLY A 120 -7.88 0.59 -3.69
C GLY A 120 -7.06 1.29 -2.61
N GLN A 121 -5.80 0.90 -2.42
CA GLN A 121 -4.86 1.56 -1.50
C GLN A 121 -4.57 3.03 -1.85
N LEU A 122 -4.80 3.46 -3.10
CA LEU A 122 -4.68 4.87 -3.50
C LEU A 122 -5.66 5.78 -2.74
N ALA A 123 -6.77 5.23 -2.24
CA ALA A 123 -7.71 5.98 -1.41
C ALA A 123 -7.07 6.48 -0.10
N ILE A 124 -6.04 5.78 0.38
CA ILE A 124 -5.27 6.16 1.59
C ILE A 124 -3.96 6.85 1.20
N LEU A 125 -3.28 6.33 0.19
CA LEU A 125 -1.96 6.83 -0.22
C LEU A 125 -2.00 8.28 -0.70
N ARG A 126 -3.00 8.66 -1.53
CA ARG A 126 -3.11 10.02 -2.05
C ARG A 126 -3.28 11.09 -0.95
N PRO A 127 -4.19 10.93 0.04
CA PRO A 127 -4.25 11.84 1.19
C PRO A 127 -2.94 11.90 1.99
N LEU A 128 -2.26 10.77 2.18
CA LEU A 128 -0.98 10.74 2.90
C LEU A 128 0.11 11.51 2.13
N LEU A 129 0.18 11.35 0.81
CA LEU A 129 1.13 12.09 -0.03
C LEU A 129 0.88 13.60 -0.07
N LEU A 130 -0.32 14.08 0.30
CA LEU A 130 -0.55 15.53 0.49
C LEU A 130 0.16 16.08 1.72
N LEU A 131 0.43 15.24 2.72
CA LEU A 131 0.90 15.65 4.05
C LEU A 131 2.34 15.24 4.33
N LEU A 132 2.79 14.13 3.74
CA LEU A 132 4.03 13.44 4.10
C LEU A 132 4.83 13.08 2.85
N ASP A 133 6.15 13.09 2.99
CA ASP A 133 7.05 12.53 1.99
C ASP A 133 6.92 10.99 1.96
N TYR A 134 7.26 10.39 0.82
CA TYR A 134 7.19 8.93 0.66
C TYR A 134 7.96 8.17 1.75
N LYS A 135 9.15 8.65 2.14
CA LYS A 135 9.95 8.03 3.21
C LYS A 135 9.23 8.04 4.56
N ASP A 136 8.50 9.12 4.86
CA ASP A 136 7.74 9.22 6.10
C ASP A 136 6.49 8.34 6.08
N ILE A 137 5.88 8.16 4.91
CA ILE A 137 4.79 7.18 4.73
C ILE A 137 5.30 5.76 5.00
N LEU A 138 6.48 5.38 4.52
CA LEU A 138 7.08 4.06 4.82
C LEU A 138 7.37 3.89 6.32
N ARG A 139 7.88 4.93 6.99
CA ARG A 139 8.07 4.91 8.45
C ARG A 139 6.76 4.75 9.19
N LEU A 140 5.74 5.52 8.80
CA LEU A 140 4.39 5.41 9.37
C LEU A 140 3.83 4.00 9.16
N ASN A 141 3.95 3.44 7.96
CA ASN A 141 3.53 2.07 7.65
C ASN A 141 4.20 1.05 8.59
N THR A 142 5.51 1.15 8.76
CA THR A 142 6.26 0.29 9.68
C THR A 142 5.76 0.41 11.13
N LEU A 143 5.54 1.64 11.61
CA LEU A 143 5.03 1.89 12.96
C LEU A 143 3.61 1.32 13.15
N VAL A 144 2.73 1.49 12.18
CA VAL A 144 1.36 0.93 12.22
C VAL A 144 1.40 -0.60 12.27
N GLN A 145 2.25 -1.24 11.47
CA GLN A 145 2.40 -2.70 11.49
C GLN A 145 2.90 -3.19 12.85
N LEU A 146 3.93 -2.58 13.40
CA LEU A 146 4.45 -2.92 14.73
C LEU A 146 3.40 -2.71 15.83
N PHE A 147 2.68 -1.58 15.78
CA PHE A 147 1.59 -1.30 16.73
C PHE A 147 0.51 -2.37 16.69
N LEU A 148 0.05 -2.77 15.49
CA LEU A 148 -0.97 -3.80 15.33
C LEU A 148 -0.49 -5.15 15.89
N MET A 149 0.75 -5.54 15.64
CA MET A 149 1.31 -6.78 16.18
C MET A 149 1.39 -6.77 17.71
N LEU A 150 1.83 -5.66 18.30
CA LEU A 150 1.84 -5.51 19.75
C LEU A 150 0.43 -5.52 20.34
N TRP A 151 -0.53 -4.92 19.65
CA TRP A 151 -1.93 -4.93 20.06
C TRP A 151 -2.52 -6.33 20.02
N ILE A 152 -2.26 -7.11 18.96
CA ILE A 152 -2.67 -8.52 18.89
C ILE A 152 -2.05 -9.32 20.04
N ALA A 153 -0.75 -9.15 20.30
CA ALA A 153 -0.07 -9.82 21.43
C ALA A 153 -0.69 -9.46 22.78
N HIS A 154 -1.04 -8.19 22.97
CA HIS A 154 -1.74 -7.74 24.17
C HIS A 154 -3.14 -8.39 24.32
N LEU A 155 -3.92 -8.42 23.23
CA LEU A 155 -5.24 -9.07 23.24
C LEU A 155 -5.14 -10.57 23.54
N LEU A 156 -4.18 -11.28 22.95
CA LEU A 156 -3.93 -12.69 23.26
C LEU A 156 -3.64 -12.90 24.75
N SER A 157 -2.87 -12.00 25.36
CA SER A 157 -2.57 -12.06 26.78
C SER A 157 -3.80 -11.81 27.64
N CYS A 158 -4.64 -10.84 27.27
CA CYS A 158 -5.88 -10.53 27.96
C CYS A 158 -6.90 -11.70 27.93
N HIS A 159 -6.93 -12.45 26.81
CA HIS A 159 -7.79 -13.61 26.65
C HIS A 159 -7.20 -14.93 27.18
N SER A 160 -6.08 -14.88 27.92
CA SER A 160 -5.38 -16.05 28.44
C SER A 160 -4.87 -17.01 27.35
N LEU A 161 -4.68 -16.51 26.13
CA LEU A 161 -4.16 -17.24 24.97
C LEU A 161 -2.65 -17.06 24.77
N THR A 162 -1.91 -16.91 25.89
CA THR A 162 -0.45 -16.65 25.86
C THR A 162 0.37 -17.70 25.13
N HIS A 163 -0.14 -18.95 25.04
CA HIS A 163 0.48 -20.03 24.26
C HIS A 163 0.53 -19.72 22.74
N LEU A 164 -0.29 -18.78 22.24
CA LEU A 164 -0.28 -18.32 20.86
C LEU A 164 0.73 -17.20 20.58
N LEU A 165 1.37 -16.65 21.59
CA LEU A 165 2.38 -15.58 21.40
C LEU A 165 3.59 -16.08 20.60
N PHE A 166 4.05 -17.31 20.83
CA PHE A 166 5.16 -17.88 20.07
C PHE A 166 4.81 -18.12 18.60
N PRO A 167 3.68 -18.79 18.26
CA PRO A 167 3.21 -18.84 16.86
C PRO A 167 3.01 -17.46 16.20
N LEU A 168 2.49 -16.47 16.93
CA LEU A 168 2.36 -15.09 16.43
C LEU A 168 3.74 -14.49 16.08
N ALA A 169 4.73 -14.66 16.94
CA ALA A 169 6.09 -14.17 16.69
C ALA A 169 6.71 -14.85 15.47
N LEU A 170 6.55 -16.18 15.34
CA LEU A 170 7.02 -16.92 14.15
C LEU A 170 6.35 -16.44 12.88
N MET A 171 5.01 -16.26 12.90
CA MET A 171 4.26 -15.73 11.77
C MET A 171 4.75 -14.33 11.39
N PHE A 172 4.93 -13.44 12.38
CA PHE A 172 5.44 -12.10 12.13
C PHE A 172 6.83 -12.11 11.51
N CYS A 173 7.74 -12.93 12.03
CA CYS A 173 9.09 -13.07 11.46
C CYS A 173 9.05 -13.63 10.03
N SER A 174 8.17 -14.61 9.75
CA SER A 174 8.03 -15.21 8.42
C SER A 174 7.46 -14.24 7.36
N LEU A 175 6.70 -13.22 7.77
CA LEU A 175 6.21 -12.16 6.88
C LEU A 175 7.28 -11.14 6.51
N THR A 176 8.51 -11.31 7.00
CA THR A 176 9.62 -10.40 6.73
C THR A 176 9.24 -8.94 7.01
N PRO A 177 9.02 -8.55 8.29
CA PRO A 177 8.42 -7.26 8.66
C PRO A 177 9.21 -6.05 8.15
N ILE A 178 10.51 -6.21 7.91
CA ILE A 178 11.32 -5.15 7.30
C ILE A 178 10.85 -4.92 5.86
N ALA A 179 10.66 -5.97 5.06
CA ALA A 179 10.18 -5.84 3.68
C ALA A 179 8.75 -5.31 3.62
N THR A 180 7.82 -5.84 4.43
CA THR A 180 6.43 -5.39 4.46
C THR A 180 6.27 -3.95 4.97
N GLY A 181 7.18 -3.50 5.84
CA GLY A 181 7.18 -2.13 6.36
C GLY A 181 7.59 -1.07 5.34
N ILE A 182 8.54 -1.42 4.46
CA ILE A 182 9.13 -0.48 3.49
C ILE A 182 8.67 -0.68 2.05
N CYS A 183 7.70 -1.55 1.80
CA CYS A 183 7.09 -1.77 0.50
C CYS A 183 5.57 -1.74 0.62
N LEU A 184 4.93 -0.71 0.05
CA LEU A 184 3.50 -0.45 0.22
C LEU A 184 2.62 -1.52 -0.42
N GLN A 185 3.11 -2.23 -1.44
CA GLN A 185 2.34 -3.30 -2.07
C GLN A 185 1.98 -4.44 -1.10
N TYR A 186 2.80 -4.70 -0.07
CA TYR A 186 2.54 -5.75 0.92
C TYR A 186 1.61 -5.29 2.05
N THR A 187 1.47 -3.98 2.22
CA THR A 187 0.71 -3.35 3.29
C THR A 187 -0.76 -3.80 3.35
N PRO A 188 -1.53 -3.86 2.25
CA PRO A 188 -2.93 -4.26 2.31
C PRO A 188 -3.13 -5.67 2.87
N CYS A 189 -2.30 -6.63 2.45
CA CYS A 189 -2.39 -8.01 2.93
C CYS A 189 -2.09 -8.10 4.44
N PHE A 190 -1.05 -7.39 4.89
CA PHE A 190 -0.69 -7.34 6.29
C PHE A 190 -1.80 -6.69 7.13
N LEU A 191 -2.34 -5.55 6.70
CA LEU A 191 -3.40 -4.84 7.42
C LEU A 191 -4.69 -5.66 7.51
N ILE A 192 -5.12 -6.30 6.41
CA ILE A 192 -6.31 -7.15 6.40
C ILE A 192 -6.15 -8.30 7.40
N MET A 193 -5.01 -8.98 7.40
CA MET A 193 -4.70 -10.04 8.35
C MET A 193 -4.72 -9.53 9.80
N ALA A 194 -3.99 -8.46 10.08
CA ALA A 194 -3.85 -7.93 11.44
C ALA A 194 -5.17 -7.40 12.00
N ILE A 195 -5.93 -6.63 11.21
CA ILE A 195 -7.25 -6.12 11.59
C ILE A 195 -8.22 -7.29 11.79
N GLY A 196 -8.20 -8.30 10.91
CA GLY A 196 -9.00 -9.51 11.07
C GLY A 196 -8.71 -10.22 12.39
N CYS A 197 -7.44 -10.38 12.77
CA CYS A 197 -7.05 -10.95 14.07
C CYS A 197 -7.57 -10.11 15.24
N VAL A 198 -7.41 -8.78 15.18
CA VAL A 198 -7.93 -7.87 16.21
C VAL A 198 -9.45 -8.01 16.35
N CYS A 199 -10.18 -7.99 15.24
CA CYS A 199 -11.65 -8.14 15.25
C CYS A 199 -12.07 -9.48 15.87
N LEU A 200 -11.43 -10.58 15.49
CA LEU A 200 -11.74 -11.91 16.02
C LEU A 200 -11.51 -11.99 17.54
N LEU A 201 -10.35 -11.49 17.99
CA LEU A 201 -10.01 -11.50 19.42
C LEU A 201 -10.90 -10.57 20.24
N TYR A 202 -11.30 -9.41 19.68
CA TYR A 202 -12.15 -8.45 20.37
C TYR A 202 -13.60 -8.92 20.47
N THR A 203 -14.09 -9.65 19.47
CA THR A 203 -15.48 -10.14 19.44
C THR A 203 -15.65 -11.53 20.05
N SER A 204 -14.58 -12.27 20.32
CA SER A 204 -14.63 -13.56 20.99
C SER A 204 -15.00 -13.39 22.46
N PRO A 205 -15.99 -14.14 23.00
CA PRO A 205 -16.31 -14.08 24.42
C PRO A 205 -15.08 -14.47 25.25
N SER A 206 -14.81 -13.67 26.28
CA SER A 206 -13.70 -13.96 27.20
C SER A 206 -13.98 -15.30 27.90
N PRO A 207 -12.96 -16.14 28.17
CA PRO A 207 -13.13 -17.32 29.03
C PRO A 207 -13.65 -17.00 30.43
N ARG A 208 -13.67 -15.73 30.81
CA ARG A 208 -14.24 -15.24 32.10
C ARG A 208 -15.75 -15.00 32.02
N ASP A 209 -16.33 -14.96 30.81
CA ASP A 209 -17.75 -14.71 30.56
C ASP A 209 -18.53 -16.04 30.33
N ALA A 210 -17.83 -17.17 30.38
CA ALA A 210 -18.34 -18.52 30.35
C ALA A 210 -18.24 -19.18 31.74
#